data_1ddb3687d7fe3299f2a5108bc948716a
#
_entry.id   1ddb3687d7fe3299f2a5108bc948716a
#
_cell.length_a   1.000
_cell.length_b   1.000
_cell.length_c   1.000
_cell.angle_alpha   90.00
_cell.angle_beta   90.00
_cell.angle_gamma   90.00
#
_symmetry.space_group_name_H-M   'P 1'
#
loop_
_entity.id
_entity.type
_entity.pdbx_description
1 polymer ?
#
loop_
_entity_poly.entity_id
_entity_poly.type
_entity_poly.pdbx_seq_one_letter_code
_entity_poly.pdbx_strand_id
1 'polypeptide(L)'
;MIVLDTSALIFWTLDPQRLSPKAKQAIEQADRILISSISIWEIALKVKRQKLVIPLPINEYVDRLHQLGSLEILAVDIQTWLDNVDLPWDHRDPADRTVVALAARNNCPLITSDEMIANFFAKTIW
;
A
#
# COMPACT_ATOMS: atom_id res chain seq x y z
N MET A 1 9.08 -4.49 -9.79
CA MET A 1 8.08 -4.81 -8.75
C MET A 1 8.18 -3.80 -7.61
N ILE A 2 7.06 -3.28 -7.19
CA ILE A 2 6.95 -2.33 -6.08
C ILE A 2 5.76 -2.69 -5.21
N VAL A 3 5.77 -2.22 -3.97
CA VAL A 3 4.61 -2.27 -3.06
C VAL A 3 4.11 -0.84 -2.85
N LEU A 4 2.79 -0.64 -2.83
CA LEU A 4 2.18 0.63 -2.42
C LEU A 4 1.67 0.50 -0.99
N ASP A 5 1.92 1.52 -0.15
CA ASP A 5 1.18 1.65 1.09
C ASP A 5 -0.24 2.16 0.81
N THR A 6 -1.07 2.24 1.82
CA THR A 6 -2.47 2.63 1.64
C THR A 6 -2.61 4.04 1.08
N SER A 7 -1.82 4.99 1.58
CA SER A 7 -1.88 6.38 1.10
C SER A 7 -1.43 6.49 -0.36
N ALA A 8 -0.36 5.80 -0.74
CA ALA A 8 0.11 5.78 -2.13
C ALA A 8 -0.94 5.17 -3.06
N LEU A 9 -1.62 4.11 -2.63
CA LEU A 9 -2.71 3.51 -3.39
C LEU A 9 -3.86 4.50 -3.61
N ILE A 10 -4.27 5.19 -2.54
CA ILE A 10 -5.34 6.20 -2.62
C ILE A 10 -4.94 7.32 -3.59
N PHE A 11 -3.73 7.85 -3.46
CA PHE A 11 -3.28 8.94 -4.33
C PHE A 11 -3.20 8.48 -5.79
N TRP A 12 -2.61 7.32 -6.04
CA TRP A 12 -2.48 6.81 -7.40
C TRP A 12 -3.82 6.64 -8.10
N THR A 13 -4.82 6.14 -7.40
CA THR A 13 -6.12 5.81 -8.00
C THR A 13 -7.14 6.94 -7.95
N LEU A 14 -7.07 7.85 -6.97
CA LEU A 14 -8.11 8.85 -6.73
C LEU A 14 -7.61 10.29 -6.79
N ASP A 15 -6.32 10.54 -6.54
CA ASP A 15 -5.75 11.89 -6.53
C ASP A 15 -4.26 11.87 -6.90
N PRO A 16 -3.95 11.55 -8.17
CA PRO A 16 -2.56 11.33 -8.60
C PRO A 16 -1.66 12.56 -8.48
N GLN A 17 -2.22 13.75 -8.35
CA GLN A 17 -1.45 14.99 -8.15
C GLN A 17 -0.72 15.01 -6.81
N ARG A 18 -1.15 14.20 -5.84
CA ARG A 18 -0.50 14.08 -4.54
C ARG A 18 0.71 13.15 -4.52
N LEU A 19 0.93 12.40 -5.60
CA LEU A 19 2.15 11.63 -5.76
C LEU A 19 3.33 12.55 -6.03
N SER A 20 4.48 12.28 -5.42
CA SER A 20 5.72 12.94 -5.81
C SER A 20 6.11 12.53 -7.24
N PRO A 21 6.94 13.33 -7.94
CA PRO A 21 7.45 12.92 -9.26
C PRO A 21 8.17 11.57 -9.24
N LYS A 22 8.94 11.28 -8.19
CA LYS A 22 9.62 9.99 -8.05
C LYS A 22 8.65 8.83 -7.86
N ALA A 23 7.64 9.01 -7.00
CA ALA A 23 6.62 7.99 -6.76
C ALA A 23 5.84 7.70 -8.03
N LYS A 24 5.42 8.74 -8.73
CA LYS A 24 4.70 8.60 -10.01
C LYS A 24 5.52 7.84 -11.03
N GLN A 25 6.80 8.20 -11.19
CA GLN A 25 7.68 7.54 -12.13
C GLN A 25 7.87 6.06 -11.76
N ALA A 26 8.08 5.75 -10.48
CA ALA A 26 8.26 4.38 -10.02
C ALA A 26 7.03 3.53 -10.32
N ILE A 27 5.83 4.07 -10.13
CA ILE A 27 4.58 3.36 -10.43
C ILE A 27 4.43 3.14 -11.94
N GLU A 28 4.70 4.17 -12.73
CA GLU A 28 4.57 4.09 -14.20
C GLU A 28 5.54 3.09 -14.82
N GLN A 29 6.72 2.92 -14.24
CA GLN A 29 7.76 2.03 -14.75
C GLN A 29 7.67 0.61 -14.18
N ALA A 30 6.85 0.37 -13.17
CA ALA A 30 6.76 -0.93 -12.52
C ALA A 30 6.05 -1.94 -13.43
N ASP A 31 6.64 -3.12 -13.56
CA ASP A 31 6.01 -4.25 -14.24
C ASP A 31 4.95 -4.93 -13.37
N ARG A 32 5.15 -4.91 -12.04
CA ARG A 32 4.22 -5.46 -11.05
C ARG A 32 4.06 -4.50 -9.88
N ILE A 33 2.82 -4.23 -9.52
CA ILE A 33 2.44 -3.38 -8.39
C ILE A 33 1.71 -4.25 -7.40
N LEU A 34 2.25 -4.38 -6.19
CA LEU A 34 1.65 -5.18 -5.13
C LEU A 34 0.98 -4.28 -4.11
N ILE A 35 -0.22 -4.64 -3.70
CA ILE A 35 -0.89 -4.08 -2.52
C ILE A 35 -1.33 -5.20 -1.60
N SER A 36 -1.38 -4.91 -0.31
CA SER A 36 -1.94 -5.84 0.67
C SER A 36 -3.44 -5.66 0.81
N SER A 37 -4.16 -6.74 1.03
CA SER A 37 -5.59 -6.67 1.34
C SER A 37 -5.88 -5.84 2.60
N ILE A 38 -4.90 -5.64 3.48
CA ILE A 38 -5.07 -4.76 4.64
C ILE A 38 -5.30 -3.30 4.22
N SER A 39 -4.75 -2.88 3.09
CA SER A 39 -5.02 -1.54 2.54
C SER A 39 -6.47 -1.37 2.12
N ILE A 40 -7.09 -2.42 1.58
CA ILE A 40 -8.52 -2.42 1.26
C ILE A 40 -9.35 -2.26 2.54
N TRP A 41 -8.99 -2.98 3.61
CA TRP A 41 -9.64 -2.85 4.90
C TRP A 41 -9.52 -1.42 5.45
N GLU A 42 -8.34 -0.82 5.40
CA GLU A 42 -8.13 0.56 5.84
C GLU A 42 -8.99 1.56 5.05
N ILE A 43 -9.03 1.42 3.74
CA ILE A 43 -9.83 2.31 2.88
C ILE A 43 -11.31 2.17 3.22
N ALA A 44 -11.80 0.94 3.30
CA ALA A 44 -13.21 0.66 3.64
C ALA A 44 -13.58 1.24 5.01
N LEU A 45 -12.68 1.11 5.99
CA LEU A 45 -12.88 1.64 7.33
C LEU A 45 -12.95 3.17 7.34
N LYS A 46 -12.05 3.83 6.60
CA LYS A 46 -12.04 5.30 6.47
C LYS A 46 -13.29 5.81 5.76
N VAL A 47 -13.76 5.11 4.74
CA VAL A 47 -15.02 5.46 4.06
C VAL A 47 -16.19 5.33 5.02
N LYS A 48 -16.27 4.22 5.75
CA LYS A 48 -17.35 4.01 6.73
C LYS A 48 -17.37 5.06 7.83
N ARG A 49 -16.17 5.50 8.27
CA ARG A 49 -16.02 6.53 9.31
C ARG A 49 -16.09 7.95 8.77
N GLN A 50 -16.41 8.14 7.51
CA GLN A 50 -16.51 9.44 6.84
C GLN A 50 -15.21 10.25 6.89
N LYS A 51 -14.06 9.58 6.94
CA LYS A 51 -12.72 10.18 6.90
C LYS A 51 -12.14 10.20 5.49
N LEU A 52 -12.75 9.48 4.56
CA LEU A 52 -12.37 9.42 3.16
C LEU A 52 -13.63 9.36 2.31
N VAL A 53 -13.71 10.23 1.31
CA VAL A 53 -14.79 10.22 0.31
C VAL A 53 -14.22 9.68 -0.99
N ILE A 54 -14.83 8.61 -1.51
CA ILE A 54 -14.49 8.07 -2.82
C ILE A 54 -15.69 8.22 -3.77
N PRO A 55 -15.45 8.37 -5.10
CA PRO A 55 -16.52 8.71 -6.05
C PRO A 55 -17.42 7.53 -6.44
N LEU A 56 -17.23 6.35 -5.84
CA LEU A 56 -17.96 5.13 -6.16
C LEU A 56 -18.06 4.23 -4.91
N PRO A 57 -19.00 3.28 -4.88
CA PRO A 57 -19.09 2.31 -3.79
C PRO A 57 -17.79 1.51 -3.64
N ILE A 58 -17.45 1.14 -2.40
CA ILE A 58 -16.18 0.43 -2.13
C ILE A 58 -16.04 -0.88 -2.92
N ASN A 59 -17.12 -1.64 -3.08
CA ASN A 59 -17.09 -2.88 -3.86
C ASN A 59 -16.71 -2.62 -5.32
N GLU A 60 -17.24 -1.57 -5.91
CA GLU A 60 -16.90 -1.17 -7.27
C GLU A 60 -15.47 -0.68 -7.39
N TYR A 61 -14.98 0.05 -6.39
CA TYR A 61 -13.59 0.47 -6.32
C TYR A 61 -12.66 -0.75 -6.35
N VAL A 62 -12.94 -1.77 -5.53
CA VAL A 62 -12.15 -3.01 -5.51
C VAL A 62 -12.21 -3.75 -6.85
N ASP A 63 -13.40 -3.82 -7.46
CA ASP A 63 -13.55 -4.46 -8.78
C ASP A 63 -12.69 -3.77 -9.84
N ARG A 64 -12.62 -2.44 -9.80
CA ARG A 64 -11.76 -1.68 -10.72
C ARG A 64 -10.29 -1.91 -10.45
N LEU A 65 -9.87 -2.06 -9.20
CA LEU A 65 -8.49 -2.42 -8.87
C LEU A 65 -8.11 -3.76 -9.50
N HIS A 66 -9.00 -4.75 -9.44
CA HIS A 66 -8.76 -6.07 -10.07
C HIS A 66 -8.62 -6.00 -11.60
N GLN A 67 -9.13 -4.96 -12.24
CA GLN A 67 -9.03 -4.77 -13.68
C GLN A 67 -7.70 -4.14 -14.12
N LEU A 68 -6.91 -3.61 -13.18
CA LEU A 68 -5.59 -3.04 -13.48
C LEU A 68 -4.58 -4.17 -13.65
N GLY A 69 -4.14 -4.39 -14.89
CA GLY A 69 -3.36 -5.57 -15.26
C GLY A 69 -2.02 -5.73 -14.53
N SER A 70 -1.39 -4.62 -14.11
CA SER A 70 -0.11 -4.65 -13.39
C SER A 70 -0.29 -4.76 -11.87
N LEU A 71 -1.51 -4.63 -11.36
CA LEU A 71 -1.80 -4.62 -9.93
C LEU A 71 -2.18 -6.00 -9.43
N GLU A 72 -1.56 -6.42 -8.31
CA GLU A 72 -1.91 -7.64 -7.60
C GLU A 72 -2.32 -7.30 -6.17
N ILE A 73 -3.47 -7.81 -5.74
CA ILE A 73 -3.93 -7.69 -4.36
C ILE A 73 -3.57 -8.98 -3.63
N LEU A 74 -2.68 -8.90 -2.65
CA LEU A 74 -2.22 -10.05 -1.89
C LEU A 74 -2.96 -10.14 -0.57
N ALA A 75 -3.58 -11.29 -0.31
CA ALA A 75 -4.23 -11.55 0.96
C ALA A 75 -3.21 -11.59 2.10
N VAL A 76 -3.60 -11.13 3.28
CA VAL A 76 -2.79 -11.27 4.49
C VAL A 76 -2.98 -12.70 5.01
N ASP A 77 -2.01 -13.56 4.73
CA ASP A 77 -2.00 -14.94 5.20
C ASP A 77 -1.27 -15.07 6.54
N ILE A 78 -1.20 -16.30 7.07
CA ILE A 78 -0.56 -16.57 8.35
C ILE A 78 0.91 -16.14 8.32
N GLN A 79 1.64 -16.47 7.26
CA GLN A 79 3.05 -16.11 7.16
C GLN A 79 3.25 -14.60 7.16
N THR A 80 2.37 -13.86 6.49
CA THR A 80 2.41 -12.39 6.48
C THR A 80 2.22 -11.83 7.90
N TRP A 81 1.30 -12.38 8.69
CA TRP A 81 1.13 -11.98 10.08
C TRP A 81 2.37 -12.27 10.93
N LEU A 82 2.99 -13.43 10.73
CA LEU A 82 4.22 -13.76 11.45
C LEU A 82 5.36 -12.83 11.06
N ASP A 83 5.52 -12.54 9.78
CA ASP A 83 6.53 -11.58 9.30
C ASP A 83 6.27 -10.17 9.86
N ASN A 84 5.00 -9.76 9.93
CA ASN A 84 4.60 -8.48 10.54
C ASN A 84 5.08 -8.38 11.99
N VAL A 85 4.83 -9.43 12.79
CA VAL A 85 5.21 -9.44 14.21
C VAL A 85 6.72 -9.47 14.40
N ASP A 86 7.44 -10.15 13.50
CA ASP A 86 8.89 -10.33 13.61
C ASP A 86 9.71 -9.08 13.23
N LEU A 87 9.10 -8.06 12.63
CA LEU A 87 9.84 -6.83 12.31
C LEU A 87 10.45 -6.23 13.59
N PRO A 88 11.76 -5.97 13.62
CA PRO A 88 12.43 -5.32 14.77
C PRO A 88 12.13 -3.81 14.79
N TRP A 89 10.87 -3.46 14.93
CA TRP A 89 10.32 -2.13 14.82
C TRP A 89 9.23 -1.96 15.85
N ASP A 90 9.27 -0.90 16.63
CA ASP A 90 8.34 -0.64 17.73
C ASP A 90 7.04 0.06 17.30
N HIS A 91 6.93 0.43 16.03
CA HIS A 91 5.71 1.01 15.45
C HIS A 91 4.56 0.00 15.51
N ARG A 92 3.39 0.44 16.00
CA ARG A 92 2.27 -0.46 16.32
C ARG A 92 1.21 -0.58 15.25
N ASP A 93 1.21 0.30 14.26
CA ASP A 93 0.18 0.29 13.22
C ASP A 93 0.27 -1.01 12.40
N PRO A 94 -0.78 -1.85 12.42
CA PRO A 94 -0.72 -3.15 11.76
C PRO A 94 -0.69 -3.05 10.23
N ALA A 95 -1.30 -2.01 9.66
CA ALA A 95 -1.27 -1.81 8.22
C ALA A 95 0.12 -1.40 7.74
N ASP A 96 0.77 -0.46 8.44
CA ASP A 96 2.14 -0.05 8.11
C ASP A 96 3.11 -1.23 8.24
N ARG A 97 3.00 -1.99 9.33
CA ARG A 97 3.83 -3.17 9.55
C ARG A 97 3.63 -4.21 8.45
N THR A 98 2.40 -4.42 8.02
CA THR A 98 2.07 -5.41 6.98
C THR A 98 2.67 -5.02 5.63
N VAL A 99 2.56 -3.76 5.22
CA VAL A 99 3.12 -3.34 3.92
C VAL A 99 4.65 -3.35 3.93
N VAL A 100 5.28 -3.04 5.06
CA VAL A 100 6.73 -3.17 5.22
C VAL A 100 7.16 -4.63 5.13
N ALA A 101 6.47 -5.54 5.83
CA ALA A 101 6.76 -6.97 5.77
C ALA A 101 6.62 -7.50 4.33
N LEU A 102 5.59 -7.06 3.62
CA LEU A 102 5.36 -7.45 2.22
C LEU A 102 6.52 -6.99 1.30
N ALA A 103 6.93 -5.75 1.43
CA ALA A 103 8.04 -5.20 0.64
C ALA A 103 9.37 -5.90 0.96
N ALA A 104 9.63 -6.16 2.24
CA ALA A 104 10.83 -6.84 2.69
C ALA A 104 10.90 -8.27 2.15
N ARG A 105 9.78 -9.02 2.23
CA ARG A 105 9.69 -10.40 1.73
C ARG A 105 9.98 -10.45 0.22
N ASN A 106 9.48 -9.50 -0.54
CA ASN A 106 9.65 -9.46 -1.98
C ASN A 106 10.92 -8.73 -2.41
N ASN A 107 11.71 -8.24 -1.45
CA ASN A 107 12.95 -7.51 -1.70
C ASN A 107 12.76 -6.39 -2.73
N CYS A 108 11.69 -5.61 -2.59
CA CYS A 108 11.36 -4.56 -3.53
C CYS A 108 11.04 -3.24 -2.81
N PRO A 109 11.06 -2.10 -3.54
CA PRO A 109 10.75 -0.81 -2.95
C PRO A 109 9.30 -0.70 -2.48
N LEU A 110 9.12 0.12 -1.43
CA LEU A 110 7.82 0.52 -0.91
C LEU A 110 7.58 1.98 -1.25
N ILE A 111 6.48 2.26 -1.93
CA ILE A 111 6.07 3.64 -2.26
C ILE A 111 5.28 4.16 -1.07
N THR A 112 5.85 5.15 -0.39
CA THR A 112 5.25 5.74 0.82
C THR A 112 5.80 7.14 1.07
N SER A 113 4.93 8.03 1.55
CA SER A 113 5.34 9.35 2.05
C SER A 113 5.54 9.37 3.56
N ASP A 114 5.33 8.25 4.23
CA ASP A 114 5.38 8.16 5.69
C ASP A 114 6.82 8.13 6.18
N GLU A 115 7.22 9.16 6.93
CA GLU A 115 8.58 9.28 7.47
C GLU A 115 8.90 8.19 8.50
N MET A 116 7.93 7.72 9.27
CA MET A 116 8.15 6.65 10.25
C MET A 116 8.50 5.34 9.54
N ILE A 117 7.86 5.06 8.41
CA ILE A 117 8.21 3.91 7.58
C ILE A 117 9.60 4.09 6.97
N ALA A 118 9.86 5.26 6.37
CA ALA A 118 11.14 5.53 5.72
C ALA A 118 12.32 5.46 6.70
N ASN A 119 12.12 5.85 7.94
CA ASN A 119 13.16 5.77 8.98
C ASN A 119 13.50 4.33 9.35
N PHE A 120 12.57 3.41 9.21
CA PHE A 120 12.79 1.98 9.51
C PHE A 120 13.22 1.18 8.28
N PHE A 121 12.54 1.37 7.15
CA PHE A 121 12.74 0.58 5.94
C PHE A 121 13.45 1.41 4.87
N ALA A 122 14.69 1.01 4.53
CA ALA A 122 15.55 1.81 3.66
C ALA A 122 15.05 1.89 2.21
N LYS A 123 14.36 0.86 1.72
CA LYS A 123 13.89 0.80 0.32
C LYS A 123 12.57 1.50 0.14
N THR A 124 12.48 2.77 0.49
CA THR A 124 11.28 3.58 0.25
C THR A 124 11.52 4.57 -0.87
N ILE A 125 10.45 4.90 -1.60
CA ILE A 125 10.45 5.90 -2.66
C ILE A 125 9.32 6.88 -2.41
N TRP A 126 9.69 8.14 -2.45
CA TRP A 126 8.72 9.25 -2.47
C TRP A 126 9.30 10.51 -3.06
#